data_c7a80c2f33a8769d5f16e875b2c9fc41
#
_entry.id   c7a80c2f33a8769d5f16e875b2c9fc41
#
_cell.length_a   1.000
_cell.length_b   1.000
_cell.length_c   1.000
_cell.angle_alpha   90.00
_cell.angle_beta   90.00
_cell.angle_gamma   90.00
#
_symmetry.space_group_name_H-M   'P 1'
#
loop_
_entity.id
_entity.type
_entity.pdbx_description
1 polymer ?
#
loop_
_entity_poly.entity_id
_entity_poly.type
_entity_poly.pdbx_seq_one_letter_code
_entity_poly.pdbx_strand_id
1 'polypeptide(L)'
;MNRDQLLRIVEPLLRCPTAPTFEGAVAEEICRQLRGRAGIHIEKDHFGNLIVGRSGSARAQYAFVAHMDHPGWRLEPEKEFLGGVNPDLLGQGKIRSFGEFGMWDLPELAVEGDRLYSRACDDLIGCSAIIGILDSLEESRSFASAFGIFTRAEEVGFIGAIELAKGGWLDPN
;
A
#
# COMPACT_ATOMS: atom_id res chain seq x y z
N MET A 1 11.40 0.28 -16.63
CA MET A 1 10.31 -0.70 -16.42
C MET A 1 9.35 -0.64 -17.60
N ASN A 2 8.96 -1.78 -18.18
CA ASN A 2 7.96 -1.88 -19.25
C ASN A 2 6.58 -2.29 -18.66
N ARG A 3 5.54 -2.33 -19.54
CA ARG A 3 4.17 -2.66 -19.14
C ARG A 3 4.05 -4.01 -18.41
N ASP A 4 4.69 -5.05 -18.92
CA ASP A 4 4.59 -6.40 -18.35
C ASP A 4 5.29 -6.49 -16.99
N GLN A 5 6.37 -5.74 -16.81
CA GLN A 5 7.05 -5.61 -15.54
C GLN A 5 6.16 -4.89 -14.52
N LEU A 6 5.50 -3.81 -14.94
CA LEU A 6 4.55 -3.09 -14.10
C LEU A 6 3.39 -3.98 -13.67
N LEU A 7 2.75 -4.69 -14.60
CA LEU A 7 1.62 -5.57 -14.29
C LEU A 7 2.00 -6.70 -13.33
N ARG A 8 3.22 -7.25 -13.41
CA ARG A 8 3.71 -8.24 -12.43
C ARG A 8 3.79 -7.71 -11.00
N ILE A 9 4.02 -6.42 -10.83
CA ILE A 9 4.02 -5.77 -9.51
C ILE A 9 2.59 -5.45 -9.07
N VAL A 10 1.81 -4.88 -9.97
CA VAL A 10 0.47 -4.32 -9.68
C VAL A 10 -0.57 -5.42 -9.43
N GLU A 11 -0.63 -6.43 -10.27
CA GLU A 11 -1.70 -7.44 -10.23
C GLU A 11 -1.78 -8.18 -8.87
N PRO A 12 -0.68 -8.67 -8.28
CA PRO A 12 -0.77 -9.33 -6.98
C PRO A 12 -1.26 -8.40 -5.87
N LEU A 13 -0.86 -7.12 -5.88
CA LEU A 13 -1.29 -6.14 -4.88
C LEU A 13 -2.79 -5.83 -5.00
N LEU A 14 -3.28 -5.58 -6.21
CA LEU A 14 -4.69 -5.28 -6.44
C LEU A 14 -5.63 -6.45 -6.09
N ARG A 15 -5.11 -7.68 -6.07
CA ARG A 15 -5.84 -8.89 -5.62
C ARG A 15 -5.91 -9.05 -4.11
N CYS A 16 -5.05 -8.35 -3.35
CA CYS A 16 -5.07 -8.43 -1.90
C CYS A 16 -6.36 -7.82 -1.33
N PRO A 17 -7.06 -8.52 -0.44
CA PRO A 17 -8.14 -7.91 0.31
C PRO A 17 -7.57 -6.90 1.30
N THR A 18 -8.24 -5.74 1.41
CA THR A 18 -7.83 -4.68 2.33
C THR A 18 -9.01 -3.81 2.73
N ALA A 19 -8.94 -3.28 3.94
CA ALA A 19 -9.76 -2.21 4.48
C ALA A 19 -8.94 -1.48 5.54
N PRO A 20 -9.35 -0.27 5.99
CA PRO A 20 -8.65 0.42 7.06
C PRO A 20 -8.47 -0.45 8.30
N THR A 21 -7.25 -0.55 8.80
CA THR A 21 -6.79 -1.42 9.88
C THR A 21 -6.66 -2.92 9.55
N PHE A 22 -7.04 -3.35 8.34
CA PHE A 22 -6.97 -4.74 7.86
C PHE A 22 -6.04 -4.90 6.64
N GLU A 23 -4.93 -4.18 6.61
CA GLU A 23 -3.99 -4.13 5.47
C GLU A 23 -2.99 -5.30 5.46
N GLY A 24 -3.17 -6.31 6.33
CA GLY A 24 -2.20 -7.40 6.52
C GLY A 24 -1.80 -8.09 5.21
N ALA A 25 -2.77 -8.41 4.35
CA ALA A 25 -2.51 -9.09 3.08
C ALA A 25 -1.67 -8.23 2.11
N VAL A 26 -1.94 -6.92 2.05
CA VAL A 26 -1.16 -5.98 1.24
C VAL A 26 0.26 -5.85 1.77
N ALA A 27 0.42 -5.70 3.09
CA ALA A 27 1.72 -5.60 3.74
C ALA A 27 2.57 -6.86 3.50
N GLU A 28 1.98 -8.05 3.60
CA GLU A 28 2.65 -9.31 3.33
C GLU A 28 3.08 -9.41 1.86
N GLU A 29 2.23 -8.99 0.93
CA GLU A 29 2.53 -9.01 -0.50
C GLU A 29 3.67 -8.04 -0.84
N ILE A 30 3.68 -6.82 -0.28
CA ILE A 30 4.78 -5.86 -0.41
C ILE A 30 6.09 -6.50 0.09
N CYS A 31 6.06 -7.07 1.30
CA CYS A 31 7.22 -7.75 1.86
C CYS A 31 7.68 -8.92 1.00
N ARG A 32 6.75 -9.70 0.42
CA ARG A 32 7.07 -10.82 -0.47
C ARG A 32 7.78 -10.35 -1.74
N GLN A 33 7.32 -9.26 -2.33
CA GLN A 33 7.92 -8.71 -3.56
C GLN A 33 9.30 -8.10 -3.31
N LEU A 34 9.55 -7.54 -2.14
CA LEU A 34 10.81 -6.87 -1.81
C LEU A 34 11.81 -7.76 -1.08
N ARG A 35 11.38 -8.90 -0.52
CA ARG A 35 12.24 -9.81 0.24
C ARG A 35 13.34 -10.42 -0.64
N GLY A 36 14.55 -10.44 -0.09
CA GLY A 36 15.72 -11.06 -0.74
C GLY A 36 16.38 -10.19 -1.80
N ARG A 37 15.91 -8.95 -2.01
CA ARG A 37 16.58 -7.99 -2.89
C ARG A 37 17.80 -7.41 -2.19
N ALA A 38 18.88 -7.31 -2.94
CA ALA A 38 20.16 -6.84 -2.40
C ALA A 38 20.03 -5.38 -1.94
N GLY A 39 20.43 -5.14 -0.69
CA GLY A 39 20.43 -3.80 -0.11
C GLY A 39 19.06 -3.24 0.28
N ILE A 40 17.97 -4.00 0.15
CA ILE A 40 16.65 -3.61 0.66
C ILE A 40 16.53 -4.02 2.14
N HIS A 41 16.13 -3.07 2.96
CA HIS A 41 15.80 -3.26 4.37
C HIS A 41 14.35 -2.85 4.60
N ILE A 42 13.58 -3.72 5.27
CA ILE A 42 12.17 -3.51 5.57
C ILE A 42 12.03 -3.43 7.09
N GLU A 43 11.52 -2.33 7.55
CA GLU A 43 11.16 -2.12 8.95
C GLU A 43 9.65 -1.92 9.08
N LYS A 44 9.14 -2.23 10.25
CA LYS A 44 7.75 -2.01 10.63
C LYS A 44 7.72 -1.15 11.87
N ASP A 45 7.00 -0.03 11.81
CA ASP A 45 6.81 0.80 12.99
C ASP A 45 5.81 0.16 13.98
N HIS A 46 5.59 0.81 15.12
CA HIS A 46 4.69 0.33 16.17
C HIS A 46 3.22 0.26 15.73
N PHE A 47 2.81 1.05 14.75
CA PHE A 47 1.45 1.04 14.19
C PHE A 47 1.30 0.00 13.07
N GLY A 48 2.41 -0.45 12.52
CA GLY A 48 2.45 -1.44 11.44
C GLY A 48 2.61 -0.86 10.05
N ASN A 49 2.96 0.42 9.92
CA ASN A 49 3.43 0.98 8.66
C ASN A 49 4.72 0.27 8.24
N LEU A 50 4.94 0.11 6.94
CA LEU A 50 6.19 -0.44 6.42
C LEU A 50 7.08 0.71 5.96
N ILE A 51 8.33 0.69 6.41
CA ILE A 51 9.39 1.59 5.96
C ILE A 51 10.43 0.75 5.24
N VAL A 52 10.61 1.00 3.97
CA VAL A 52 11.52 0.25 3.11
C VAL A 52 12.62 1.17 2.65
N GLY A 53 13.83 0.89 3.09
CA GLY A 53 15.02 1.65 2.74
C GLY A 53 16.07 0.80 2.05
N ARG A 54 17.06 1.46 1.49
CA ARG A 54 18.25 0.82 0.96
C ARG A 54 19.36 0.85 2.03
N SER A 55 19.97 -0.30 2.33
CA SER A 55 21.03 -0.37 3.33
C SER A 55 22.23 0.50 2.92
N GLY A 56 22.80 1.19 3.91
CA GLY A 56 23.96 2.07 3.76
C GLY A 56 23.65 3.55 3.58
N SER A 57 22.38 3.94 3.56
CA SER A 57 21.96 5.34 3.50
C SER A 57 21.51 5.82 4.88
N ALA A 58 22.32 6.65 5.53
CA ALA A 58 21.96 7.27 6.81
C ALA A 58 20.85 8.34 6.66
N ARG A 59 20.66 8.85 5.45
CA ARG A 59 19.62 9.84 5.12
C ARG A 59 19.08 9.57 3.73
N ALA A 60 17.75 9.45 3.59
CA ALA A 60 17.14 9.41 2.28
C ALA A 60 17.06 10.83 1.69
N GLN A 61 17.36 10.94 0.40
CA GLN A 61 17.12 12.16 -0.36
C GLN A 61 15.64 12.28 -0.75
N TYR A 62 14.96 11.14 -0.86
CA TYR A 62 13.56 11.07 -1.29
C TYR A 62 12.80 10.08 -0.42
N ALA A 63 11.57 10.42 -0.07
CA ALA A 63 10.61 9.52 0.52
C ALA A 63 9.37 9.45 -0.39
N PHE A 64 8.98 8.25 -0.77
CA PHE A 64 7.75 7.98 -1.53
C PHE A 64 6.75 7.34 -0.58
N VAL A 65 5.56 7.90 -0.49
CA VAL A 65 4.53 7.47 0.46
C VAL A 65 3.29 7.03 -0.30
N ALA A 66 2.72 5.90 0.09
CA ALA A 66 1.44 5.39 -0.40
C ALA A 66 0.72 4.66 0.74
N HIS A 67 -0.63 4.61 0.70
CA HIS A 67 -1.37 3.87 1.71
C HIS A 67 -1.80 2.48 1.22
N MET A 68 -1.97 1.56 2.18
CA MET A 68 -2.27 0.16 1.91
C MET A 68 -3.75 -0.19 2.05
N ASP A 69 -4.54 0.69 2.64
CA ASP A 69 -5.96 0.50 2.83
C ASP A 69 -6.80 1.01 1.66
N HIS A 70 -8.06 0.66 1.69
CA HIS A 70 -9.11 1.12 0.79
C HIS A 70 -10.43 1.05 1.55
N PRO A 71 -11.42 1.94 1.29
CA PRO A 71 -12.69 1.93 2.01
C PRO A 71 -13.35 0.55 2.03
N GLY A 72 -13.84 0.16 3.20
CA GLY A 72 -14.44 -1.14 3.42
C GLY A 72 -15.29 -1.18 4.68
N TRP A 73 -15.48 -2.36 5.24
CA TRP A 73 -16.27 -2.55 6.44
C TRP A 73 -15.53 -3.39 7.47
N ARG A 74 -15.61 -2.99 8.73
CA ARG A 74 -15.50 -3.93 9.84
C ARG A 74 -16.83 -4.68 9.90
N LEU A 75 -16.79 -5.99 10.06
CA LEU A 75 -17.98 -6.84 10.12
C LEU A 75 -18.32 -7.29 11.53
N GLU A 76 -17.35 -7.31 12.42
CA GLU A 76 -17.46 -7.76 13.79
C GLU A 76 -16.79 -6.76 14.77
N PRO A 77 -17.28 -6.59 16.01
CA PRO A 77 -18.52 -7.16 16.56
C PRO A 77 -19.80 -6.55 15.96
N GLU A 78 -19.72 -5.37 15.37
CA GLU A 78 -20.81 -4.68 14.70
C GLU A 78 -20.33 -4.19 13.33
N LYS A 79 -21.25 -4.22 12.37
CA LYS A 79 -20.97 -3.76 11.02
C LYS A 79 -20.78 -2.25 11.00
N GLU A 80 -19.58 -1.81 10.66
CA GLU A 80 -19.20 -0.40 10.56
C GLU A 80 -18.52 -0.13 9.23
N PHE A 81 -18.90 0.93 8.54
CA PHE A 81 -18.19 1.39 7.36
C PHE A 81 -16.92 2.15 7.77
N LEU A 82 -15.79 1.79 7.17
CA LEU A 82 -14.49 2.39 7.35
C LEU A 82 -14.07 3.09 6.07
N GLY A 83 -14.06 4.42 6.07
CA GLY A 83 -13.64 5.22 4.91
C GLY A 83 -14.12 6.65 4.97
N GLY A 84 -13.43 7.54 4.27
CA GLY A 84 -13.72 8.98 4.21
C GLY A 84 -14.86 9.36 3.27
N VAL A 85 -15.49 8.40 2.59
CA VAL A 85 -16.58 8.63 1.62
C VAL A 85 -17.92 8.20 2.18
N ASN A 86 -18.99 8.83 1.72
CA ASN A 86 -20.35 8.36 2.05
C ASN A 86 -20.65 7.06 1.28
N PRO A 87 -20.86 5.91 1.97
CA PRO A 87 -21.11 4.64 1.31
C PRO A 87 -22.36 4.64 0.43
N ASP A 88 -23.35 5.49 0.73
CA ASP A 88 -24.59 5.61 -0.06
C ASP A 88 -24.33 6.17 -1.47
N LEU A 89 -23.24 6.93 -1.64
CA LEU A 89 -22.82 7.47 -2.96
C LEU A 89 -22.15 6.41 -3.84
N LEU A 90 -21.67 5.32 -3.25
CA LEU A 90 -20.95 4.26 -3.96
C LEU A 90 -21.89 3.15 -4.44
N GLY A 91 -23.18 3.29 -4.19
CA GLY A 91 -24.21 2.34 -4.59
C GLY A 91 -24.28 1.11 -3.67
N GLN A 92 -25.32 0.30 -3.87
CA GLN A 92 -25.55 -0.94 -3.11
C GLN A 92 -24.78 -2.12 -3.72
N GLY A 93 -23.44 -2.03 -3.72
CA GLY A 93 -22.60 -3.15 -4.15
C GLY A 93 -22.67 -4.32 -3.16
N LYS A 94 -22.42 -5.52 -3.66
CA LYS A 94 -22.25 -6.68 -2.78
C LYS A 94 -20.96 -6.51 -1.96
N ILE A 95 -21.00 -6.97 -0.72
CA ILE A 95 -19.82 -7.03 0.14
C ILE A 95 -19.27 -8.44 0.09
N ARG A 96 -17.99 -8.54 -0.21
CA ARG A 96 -17.21 -9.77 -0.09
C ARG A 96 -16.53 -9.78 1.28
N SER A 97 -16.82 -10.80 2.08
CA SER A 97 -16.31 -10.94 3.45
C SER A 97 -14.97 -11.67 3.49
N PHE A 98 -14.11 -11.26 4.43
CA PHE A 98 -12.81 -11.85 4.75
C PHE A 98 -12.67 -12.02 6.28
N GLY A 99 -13.64 -12.67 6.91
CA GLY A 99 -13.71 -12.81 8.37
C GLY A 99 -14.20 -11.51 9.01
N GLU A 100 -13.30 -10.84 9.75
CA GLU A 100 -13.64 -9.64 10.54
C GLU A 100 -13.91 -8.38 9.69
N PHE A 101 -13.56 -8.40 8.40
CA PHE A 101 -13.77 -7.26 7.51
C PHE A 101 -14.36 -7.66 6.16
N GLY A 102 -14.82 -6.67 5.42
CA GLY A 102 -15.35 -6.82 4.08
C GLY A 102 -14.99 -5.66 3.18
N MET A 103 -15.02 -5.89 1.90
CA MET A 103 -14.84 -4.89 0.86
C MET A 103 -15.92 -5.03 -0.22
N TRP A 104 -16.06 -4.03 -1.10
CA TRP A 104 -16.94 -4.17 -2.26
C TRP A 104 -16.50 -5.31 -3.16
N ASP A 105 -17.46 -6.12 -3.60
CA ASP A 105 -17.24 -7.19 -4.58
C ASP A 105 -17.18 -6.57 -6.00
N LEU A 106 -16.12 -5.81 -6.24
CA LEU A 106 -15.82 -5.18 -7.50
C LEU A 106 -14.63 -5.88 -8.17
N PRO A 107 -14.43 -5.72 -9.49
CA PRO A 107 -13.28 -6.28 -10.19
C PRO A 107 -11.96 -5.87 -9.53
N GLU A 108 -11.13 -6.87 -9.23
CA GLU A 108 -9.82 -6.66 -8.65
C GLU A 108 -8.88 -5.99 -9.66
N LEU A 109 -8.93 -6.46 -10.90
CA LEU A 109 -8.15 -5.93 -12.01
C LEU A 109 -8.85 -6.21 -13.35
N ALA A 110 -9.00 -5.18 -14.16
CA ALA A 110 -9.29 -5.30 -15.58
C ALA A 110 -8.34 -4.40 -16.36
N VAL A 111 -7.86 -4.88 -17.51
CA VAL A 111 -6.98 -4.13 -18.39
C VAL A 111 -7.62 -4.07 -19.78
N GLU A 112 -7.90 -2.86 -20.23
CA GLU A 112 -8.53 -2.59 -21.52
C GLU A 112 -7.66 -1.60 -22.31
N GLY A 113 -6.97 -2.09 -23.31
CA GLY A 113 -6.02 -1.29 -24.08
C GLY A 113 -4.86 -0.80 -23.20
N ASP A 114 -4.79 0.49 -23.00
CA ASP A 114 -3.79 1.18 -22.16
C ASP A 114 -4.30 1.59 -20.76
N ARG A 115 -5.54 1.19 -20.45
CA ARG A 115 -6.19 1.54 -19.17
C ARG A 115 -6.27 0.36 -18.24
N LEU A 116 -6.07 0.65 -16.96
CA LEU A 116 -6.22 -0.27 -15.85
C LEU A 116 -7.41 0.18 -15.00
N TYR A 117 -8.26 -0.75 -14.64
CA TYR A 117 -9.40 -0.56 -13.76
C TYR A 117 -9.28 -1.48 -12.56
N SER A 118 -9.48 -0.96 -11.38
CA SER A 118 -9.49 -1.73 -10.15
C SER A 118 -10.34 -1.02 -9.10
N ARG A 119 -10.83 -1.81 -8.13
CA ARG A 119 -11.51 -1.27 -6.95
C ARG A 119 -10.61 -0.41 -6.05
N ALA A 120 -9.31 -0.64 -6.08
CA ALA A 120 -8.33 -0.07 -5.15
C ALA A 120 -7.15 0.58 -5.89
N CYS A 121 -7.42 1.33 -6.98
CA CYS A 121 -6.37 2.12 -7.63
C CYS A 121 -5.75 3.12 -6.66
N ASP A 122 -6.57 3.75 -5.86
CA ASP A 122 -6.19 4.57 -4.71
C ASP A 122 -6.11 3.66 -3.47
N ASP A 123 -4.91 3.36 -2.90
CA ASP A 123 -3.62 3.80 -3.42
C ASP A 123 -2.66 2.61 -3.63
N LEU A 124 -3.21 1.43 -3.96
CA LEU A 124 -2.38 0.25 -4.27
C LEU A 124 -1.54 0.43 -5.55
N ILE A 125 -1.93 1.34 -6.44
CA ILE A 125 -1.09 1.74 -7.57
C ILE A 125 0.12 2.55 -7.09
N GLY A 126 -0.05 3.45 -6.13
CA GLY A 126 1.05 4.14 -5.46
C GLY A 126 2.01 3.17 -4.77
N CYS A 127 1.47 2.18 -4.03
CA CYS A 127 2.28 1.09 -3.47
C CYS A 127 3.09 0.36 -4.55
N SER A 128 2.47 0.05 -5.68
CA SER A 128 3.14 -0.60 -6.81
C SER A 128 4.23 0.27 -7.44
N ALA A 129 3.96 1.57 -7.56
CA ALA A 129 4.92 2.53 -8.10
C ALA A 129 6.17 2.63 -7.21
N ILE A 130 5.99 2.64 -5.89
CA ILE A 130 7.10 2.63 -4.92
C ILE A 130 7.98 1.39 -5.11
N ILE A 131 7.38 0.20 -5.21
CA ILE A 131 8.12 -1.03 -5.48
C ILE A 131 8.91 -0.92 -6.78
N GLY A 132 8.28 -0.44 -7.85
CA GLY A 132 8.93 -0.26 -9.15
C GLY A 132 10.08 0.76 -9.13
N ILE A 133 9.97 1.82 -8.33
CA ILE A 133 11.04 2.80 -8.11
C ILE A 133 12.21 2.15 -7.39
N LEU A 134 11.96 1.43 -6.31
CA LEU A 134 12.99 0.74 -5.55
C LEU A 134 13.73 -0.29 -6.42
N ASP A 135 13.02 -1.02 -7.28
CA ASP A 135 13.59 -1.93 -8.27
C ASP A 135 14.49 -1.20 -9.27
N SER A 136 14.01 -0.12 -9.83
CA SER A 136 14.76 0.65 -10.83
C SER A 136 16.04 1.26 -10.24
N LEU A 137 16.01 1.66 -8.97
CA LEU A 137 17.20 2.15 -8.25
C LEU A 137 18.21 1.02 -8.01
N GLU A 138 17.77 -0.19 -7.75
CA GLU A 138 18.63 -1.37 -7.62
C GLU A 138 19.31 -1.72 -8.96
N GLU A 139 18.51 -1.86 -10.02
CA GLU A 139 19.00 -2.20 -11.37
C GLU A 139 20.00 -1.18 -11.91
N SER A 140 19.75 0.11 -11.68
CA SER A 140 20.61 1.20 -12.16
C SER A 140 21.90 1.35 -11.34
N ARG A 141 22.07 0.60 -10.25
CA ARG A 141 23.12 0.81 -9.25
C ARG A 141 23.22 2.27 -8.79
N SER A 142 22.10 2.96 -8.77
CA SER A 142 22.03 4.36 -8.36
C SER A 142 22.45 4.51 -6.91
N PHE A 143 23.25 5.55 -6.63
CA PHE A 143 23.58 5.96 -5.25
C PHE A 143 22.47 6.82 -4.61
N ALA A 144 21.41 7.12 -5.34
CA ALA A 144 20.27 7.84 -4.77
C ALA A 144 19.69 7.03 -3.61
N SER A 145 19.54 7.67 -2.48
CA SER A 145 18.88 7.09 -1.32
C SER A 145 17.40 7.45 -1.36
N ALA A 146 16.55 6.42 -1.34
CA ALA A 146 15.11 6.60 -1.28
C ALA A 146 14.49 5.67 -0.25
N PHE A 147 13.47 6.17 0.43
CA PHE A 147 12.58 5.35 1.24
C PHE A 147 11.24 5.17 0.52
N GLY A 148 10.73 3.95 0.54
CA GLY A 148 9.33 3.65 0.31
C GLY A 148 8.61 3.53 1.65
N ILE A 149 7.53 4.24 1.83
CA ILE A 149 6.73 4.25 3.05
C ILE A 149 5.32 3.81 2.67
N PHE A 150 4.84 2.74 3.31
CA PHE A 150 3.51 2.20 3.08
C PHE A 150 2.70 2.37 4.36
N THR A 151 1.76 3.31 4.32
CA THR A 151 0.99 3.68 5.51
C THR A 151 -0.30 2.87 5.63
N ARG A 152 -0.85 2.83 6.84
CA ARG A 152 -2.10 2.18 7.19
C ARG A 152 -3.16 3.20 7.55
N ALA A 153 -4.43 2.83 7.38
CA ALA A 153 -5.59 3.57 7.87
C ALA A 153 -5.61 5.04 7.42
N GLU A 154 -5.28 5.29 6.15
CA GLU A 154 -5.36 6.61 5.52
C GLU A 154 -6.82 7.05 5.41
N GLU A 155 -7.69 6.17 4.92
CA GLU A 155 -9.11 6.39 4.61
C GLU A 155 -9.98 6.73 5.83
N VAL A 156 -9.43 6.60 7.03
CA VAL A 156 -10.10 6.94 8.29
C VAL A 156 -9.38 8.04 9.08
N GLY A 157 -8.66 8.90 8.35
CA GLY A 157 -8.06 10.12 8.90
C GLY A 157 -6.54 10.09 9.02
N PHE A 158 -5.83 9.48 8.06
CA PHE A 158 -4.37 9.49 7.97
C PHE A 158 -3.65 8.91 9.21
N ILE A 159 -4.30 7.98 9.94
CA ILE A 159 -3.82 7.54 11.24
C ILE A 159 -2.39 7.00 11.16
N GLY A 160 -2.10 6.15 10.17
CA GLY A 160 -0.76 5.59 9.99
C GLY A 160 0.31 6.66 9.73
N ALA A 161 0.02 7.65 8.90
CA ALA A 161 0.94 8.74 8.61
C ALA A 161 1.18 9.62 9.86
N ILE A 162 0.15 9.87 10.66
CA ILE A 162 0.25 10.60 11.92
C ILE A 162 1.13 9.84 12.93
N GLU A 163 0.92 8.53 13.06
CA GLU A 163 1.72 7.70 13.97
C GLU A 163 3.19 7.59 13.51
N LEU A 164 3.44 7.52 12.21
CA LEU A 164 4.78 7.57 11.64
C LEU A 164 5.49 8.88 12.00
N ALA A 165 4.80 10.01 11.85
CA ALA A 165 5.34 11.33 12.18
C ALA A 165 5.67 11.47 13.68
N LYS A 166 4.80 10.96 14.56
CA LYS A 166 5.04 10.92 16.02
C LYS A 166 6.21 10.02 16.39
N GLY A 167 6.46 8.98 15.63
CA GLY A 167 7.55 8.02 15.85
C GLY A 167 8.95 8.57 15.53
N GLY A 168 9.08 9.79 15.04
CA GLY A 168 10.35 10.42 14.71
C GLY A 168 11.01 9.94 13.42
N TRP A 169 10.33 9.11 12.63
CA TRP A 169 10.86 8.58 11.36
C TRP A 169 11.09 9.66 10.29
N LEU A 170 10.39 10.77 10.43
CA LEU A 170 10.46 11.91 9.51
C LEU A 170 11.27 13.09 10.10
N ASP A 171 12.02 12.86 11.19
CA ASP A 171 12.85 13.90 11.80
C ASP A 171 13.99 14.29 10.84
N PRO A 172 14.08 15.55 10.41
CA PRO A 172 15.11 16.00 9.48
C PRO A 172 16.51 16.18 10.15
N ASN A 173 16.66 15.97 11.48
CA ASN A 173 17.91 16.20 12.21
C ASN A 173 18.84 14.98 12.27
#